data_d0efaf4847ecb12ca47a5415b1eaf506
#
_entry.id   d0efaf4847ecb12ca47a5415b1eaf506
#
_cell.length_a   1.000
_cell.length_b   1.000
_cell.length_c   1.000
_cell.angle_alpha   90.00
_cell.angle_beta   90.00
_cell.angle_gamma   90.00
#
_symmetry.space_group_name_H-M   'P 1'
#
loop_
_entity.id
_entity.type
_entity.pdbx_description
1 polymer ?
#
loop_
_entity_poly.entity_id
_entity_poly.type
_entity_poly.pdbx_seq_one_letter_code
_entity_poly.pdbx_strand_id
1 'polypeptide(L)'
;AAEQAPAPDALRALVATLVQETLRTEFDQFLGARPYERTPERRGQRNGTYPRTFKTRVGALTLAIPRDRAGVFRPTLFAKYERSEQALVLAMIEMYFHGVSTRKVSTIVDQLCGTTVSASEVSALTRKLDATLTAWRERRLVDTPYAALTGDAHIEQVRREGHVRATAALWVVGVTGTMLPPPLATAK
;
A
#
# COMPACT_ATOMS: atom_id res chain seq x y z
N ALA A 1 -11.80 31.09 -21.27
CA ALA A 1 -12.75 30.04 -20.91
C ALA A 1 -12.09 29.18 -19.85
N ALA A 2 -12.56 29.28 -18.59
CA ALA A 2 -12.08 28.39 -17.50
C ALA A 2 -12.65 26.99 -17.77
N GLU A 3 -11.79 26.06 -18.09
CA GLU A 3 -12.10 24.65 -18.21
C GLU A 3 -12.50 24.16 -16.82
N GLN A 4 -13.79 23.94 -16.62
CA GLN A 4 -14.32 23.42 -15.36
C GLN A 4 -13.78 21.99 -15.17
N ALA A 5 -13.03 21.77 -14.08
CA ALA A 5 -12.62 20.44 -13.68
C ALA A 5 -13.87 19.52 -13.60
N PRO A 6 -13.83 18.31 -14.18
CA PRO A 6 -14.97 17.39 -14.14
C PRO A 6 -15.40 17.13 -12.70
N ALA A 7 -16.70 17.11 -12.47
CA ALA A 7 -17.25 16.80 -11.15
C ALA A 7 -16.66 15.46 -10.65
N PRO A 8 -16.41 15.30 -9.33
CA PRO A 8 -15.76 14.09 -8.77
C PRO A 8 -16.45 12.80 -9.19
N ASP A 9 -17.74 12.85 -9.43
CA ASP A 9 -18.52 11.70 -9.92
C ASP A 9 -18.21 11.36 -11.40
N ALA A 10 -17.95 12.37 -12.24
CA ALA A 10 -17.57 12.15 -13.64
C ALA A 10 -16.18 11.50 -13.74
N LEU A 11 -15.21 11.94 -12.92
CA LEU A 11 -13.90 11.34 -12.87
C LEU A 11 -13.95 9.88 -12.38
N ARG A 12 -14.75 9.61 -11.36
CA ARG A 12 -14.98 8.26 -10.85
C ARG A 12 -15.58 7.35 -11.91
N ALA A 13 -16.59 7.82 -12.63
CA ALA A 13 -17.23 7.09 -13.72
C ALA A 13 -16.26 6.79 -14.86
N LEU A 14 -15.43 7.76 -15.24
CA LEU A 14 -14.40 7.59 -16.26
C LEU A 14 -13.37 6.52 -15.84
N VAL A 15 -12.84 6.61 -14.62
CA VAL A 15 -11.88 5.64 -14.09
C VAL A 15 -12.52 4.24 -14.01
N ALA A 16 -13.77 4.14 -13.55
CA ALA A 16 -14.49 2.86 -13.52
C ALA A 16 -14.62 2.24 -14.92
N THR A 17 -14.94 3.06 -15.94
CA THR A 17 -15.05 2.61 -17.32
C THR A 17 -13.70 2.12 -17.85
N LEU A 18 -12.63 2.88 -17.66
CA LEU A 18 -11.28 2.49 -18.11
C LEU A 18 -10.81 1.19 -17.45
N VAL A 19 -11.00 1.06 -16.14
CA VAL A 19 -10.65 -0.16 -15.41
C VAL A 19 -11.48 -1.34 -15.90
N GLN A 20 -12.77 -1.14 -16.14
CA GLN A 20 -13.65 -2.20 -16.64
C GLN A 20 -13.25 -2.66 -18.05
N GLU A 21 -12.87 -1.76 -18.95
CA GLU A 21 -12.37 -2.11 -20.28
C GLU A 21 -11.02 -2.83 -20.24
N THR A 22 -10.13 -2.42 -19.35
CA THR A 22 -8.86 -3.11 -19.12
C THR A 22 -9.09 -4.56 -18.67
N LEU A 23 -10.00 -4.77 -17.72
CA LEU A 23 -10.39 -6.12 -17.25
C LEU A 23 -10.98 -6.99 -18.35
N ARG A 24 -11.79 -6.41 -19.24
CA ARG A 24 -12.35 -7.12 -20.40
C ARG A 24 -11.27 -7.53 -21.38
N THR A 25 -10.38 -6.58 -21.71
CA THR A 25 -9.28 -6.81 -22.65
C THR A 25 -8.33 -7.89 -22.14
N GLU A 26 -7.94 -7.82 -20.87
CA GLU A 26 -7.11 -8.83 -20.22
C GLU A 26 -7.76 -10.21 -20.24
N PHE A 27 -9.07 -10.27 -20.00
CA PHE A 27 -9.80 -11.52 -20.03
C PHE A 27 -9.93 -12.09 -21.44
N ASP A 28 -10.12 -11.24 -22.46
CA ASP A 28 -10.15 -11.63 -23.86
C ASP A 28 -8.80 -12.23 -24.31
N GLN A 29 -7.70 -11.57 -23.89
CA GLN A 29 -6.33 -12.06 -24.11
C GLN A 29 -6.07 -13.41 -23.42
N PHE A 30 -6.51 -13.54 -22.15
CA PHE A 30 -6.40 -14.79 -21.40
C PHE A 30 -7.12 -15.94 -22.09
N LEU A 31 -8.34 -15.71 -22.58
CA LEU A 31 -9.14 -16.72 -23.28
C LEU A 31 -8.70 -16.96 -24.73
N GLY A 32 -7.94 -16.04 -25.35
CA GLY A 32 -7.62 -16.08 -26.77
C GLY A 32 -8.82 -15.87 -27.69
N ALA A 33 -9.92 -15.30 -27.19
CA ALA A 33 -11.14 -15.06 -27.97
C ALA A 33 -12.00 -13.95 -27.36
N ARG A 34 -12.60 -13.12 -28.22
CA ARG A 34 -13.62 -12.13 -27.83
C ARG A 34 -14.97 -12.80 -27.53
N PRO A 35 -15.94 -12.05 -26.94
CA PRO A 35 -17.30 -12.54 -26.79
C PRO A 35 -17.88 -13.03 -28.12
N TYR A 36 -18.52 -14.21 -28.11
CA TYR A 36 -19.16 -14.88 -29.29
C TYR A 36 -18.20 -15.31 -30.40
N GLU A 37 -16.90 -15.06 -30.29
CA GLU A 37 -15.89 -15.49 -31.24
C GLU A 37 -15.53 -16.96 -31.03
N ARG A 38 -15.39 -17.70 -32.17
CA ARG A 38 -14.95 -19.10 -32.20
C ARG A 38 -13.60 -19.16 -32.92
N THR A 39 -12.52 -19.27 -32.13
CA THR A 39 -11.16 -19.40 -32.66
C THR A 39 -10.54 -20.70 -32.19
N PRO A 40 -9.64 -21.32 -32.99
CA PRO A 40 -8.88 -22.50 -32.56
C PRO A 40 -8.02 -22.27 -31.31
N GLU A 41 -7.61 -21.01 -31.06
CA GLU A 41 -6.74 -20.62 -29.98
C GLU A 41 -7.47 -20.38 -28.63
N ARG A 42 -8.78 -20.53 -28.64
CA ARG A 42 -9.61 -20.32 -27.46
C ARG A 42 -9.28 -21.31 -26.35
N ARG A 43 -8.83 -20.78 -25.21
CA ARG A 43 -8.34 -21.56 -24.07
C ARG A 43 -9.37 -21.85 -22.97
N GLY A 44 -10.62 -21.44 -23.14
CA GLY A 44 -11.64 -21.67 -22.11
C GLY A 44 -13.00 -21.06 -22.44
N GLN A 45 -13.89 -21.10 -21.45
CA GLN A 45 -15.25 -20.59 -21.58
C GLN A 45 -15.52 -19.49 -20.56
N ARG A 46 -16.25 -18.45 -21.00
CA ARG A 46 -16.75 -17.38 -20.13
C ARG A 46 -17.82 -17.95 -19.21
N ASN A 47 -17.79 -17.50 -17.93
CA ASN A 47 -18.74 -17.91 -16.90
C ASN A 47 -19.31 -16.68 -16.16
N GLY A 48 -19.74 -15.69 -16.94
CA GLY A 48 -20.32 -14.45 -16.40
C GLY A 48 -19.30 -13.56 -15.67
N THR A 49 -19.82 -12.71 -14.79
CA THR A 49 -19.05 -11.76 -13.97
C THR A 49 -19.55 -11.80 -12.53
N TYR A 50 -18.73 -11.30 -11.61
CA TYR A 50 -19.16 -11.04 -10.22
C TYR A 50 -18.80 -9.62 -9.81
N PRO A 51 -19.62 -8.96 -8.98
CA PRO A 51 -19.32 -7.63 -8.51
C PRO A 51 -18.20 -7.66 -7.47
N ARG A 52 -17.28 -6.69 -7.57
CA ARG A 52 -16.22 -6.46 -6.59
C ARG A 52 -16.04 -4.98 -6.36
N THR A 53 -16.05 -4.56 -5.10
CA THR A 53 -15.71 -3.19 -4.73
C THR A 53 -14.20 -3.03 -4.63
N PHE A 54 -13.69 -2.00 -5.30
CA PHE A 54 -12.28 -1.61 -5.29
C PHE A 54 -12.15 -0.17 -4.79
N LYS A 55 -11.44 0.03 -3.69
CA LYS A 55 -11.25 1.34 -3.05
C LYS A 55 -10.07 2.05 -3.71
N THR A 56 -10.33 3.24 -4.24
CA THR A 56 -9.33 4.06 -4.94
C THR A 56 -9.31 5.49 -4.40
N ARG A 57 -8.30 6.26 -4.81
CA ARG A 57 -8.19 7.69 -4.53
C ARG A 57 -9.37 8.52 -5.03
N VAL A 58 -10.07 8.04 -6.04
CA VAL A 58 -11.26 8.71 -6.63
C VAL A 58 -12.57 8.17 -6.06
N GLY A 59 -12.51 7.33 -5.05
CA GLY A 59 -13.66 6.71 -4.42
C GLY A 59 -13.74 5.20 -4.60
N ALA A 60 -14.80 4.60 -4.09
CA ALA A 60 -15.08 3.18 -4.25
C ALA A 60 -15.67 2.90 -5.64
N LEU A 61 -15.05 1.99 -6.38
CA LEU A 61 -15.50 1.52 -7.68
C LEU A 61 -16.15 0.14 -7.53
N THR A 62 -17.35 -0.04 -8.08
CA THR A 62 -17.95 -1.37 -8.21
C THR A 62 -17.65 -1.91 -9.59
N LEU A 63 -16.81 -2.93 -9.67
CA LEU A 63 -16.32 -3.52 -10.91
C LEU A 63 -16.96 -4.90 -11.13
N ALA A 64 -17.30 -5.21 -12.38
CA ALA A 64 -17.77 -6.52 -12.80
C ALA A 64 -16.57 -7.37 -13.25
N ILE A 65 -16.07 -8.21 -12.35
CA ILE A 65 -14.88 -9.04 -12.61
C ILE A 65 -15.28 -10.25 -13.45
N PRO A 66 -14.70 -10.46 -14.65
CA PRO A 66 -15.01 -11.60 -15.48
C PRO A 66 -14.49 -12.91 -14.87
N ARG A 67 -15.19 -14.00 -15.16
CA ARG A 67 -14.85 -15.35 -14.69
C ARG A 67 -14.79 -16.31 -15.86
N ASP A 68 -13.78 -17.16 -15.85
CA ASP A 68 -13.73 -18.37 -16.69
C ASP A 68 -14.40 -19.55 -15.97
N ARG A 69 -14.82 -20.55 -16.73
CA ARG A 69 -15.48 -21.74 -16.16
C ARG A 69 -14.55 -22.56 -15.27
N ALA A 70 -13.26 -22.58 -15.54
CA ALA A 70 -12.26 -23.29 -14.76
C ALA A 70 -11.84 -22.52 -13.49
N GLY A 71 -12.19 -21.23 -13.36
CA GLY A 71 -11.85 -20.40 -12.21
C GLY A 71 -10.36 -20.08 -12.09
N VAL A 72 -9.63 -20.15 -13.20
CA VAL A 72 -8.16 -19.94 -13.24
C VAL A 72 -7.80 -18.48 -13.44
N PHE A 73 -8.62 -17.72 -14.16
CA PHE A 73 -8.36 -16.31 -14.46
C PHE A 73 -8.17 -15.48 -13.18
N ARG A 74 -7.10 -14.73 -13.16
CA ARG A 74 -6.79 -13.75 -12.12
C ARG A 74 -6.36 -12.46 -12.80
N PRO A 75 -7.14 -11.37 -12.67
CA PRO A 75 -6.75 -10.08 -13.23
C PRO A 75 -5.43 -9.60 -12.62
N THR A 76 -4.50 -9.14 -13.46
CA THR A 76 -3.20 -8.60 -13.00
C THR A 76 -3.38 -7.30 -12.23
N LEU A 77 -4.45 -6.56 -12.56
CA LEU A 77 -4.80 -5.31 -11.88
C LEU A 77 -5.09 -5.51 -10.37
N PHE A 78 -5.45 -6.72 -9.97
CA PHE A 78 -5.72 -7.06 -8.57
C PHE A 78 -4.82 -8.20 -8.13
N ALA A 79 -3.83 -7.90 -7.32
CA ALA A 79 -3.15 -8.96 -6.59
C ALA A 79 -4.17 -9.74 -5.74
N LYS A 80 -3.87 -10.98 -5.48
CA LYS A 80 -4.77 -11.87 -4.75
C LYS A 80 -5.20 -11.24 -3.42
N TYR A 81 -6.52 -10.98 -3.27
CA TYR A 81 -7.16 -10.37 -2.10
C TYR A 81 -7.00 -8.84 -1.94
N GLU A 82 -6.41 -8.12 -2.87
CA GLU A 82 -6.39 -6.66 -2.80
C GLU A 82 -7.79 -6.07 -3.03
N ARG A 83 -8.21 -5.19 -2.12
CA ARG A 83 -9.48 -4.45 -2.17
C ARG A 83 -9.28 -2.96 -2.34
N SER A 84 -8.05 -2.50 -2.31
CA SER A 84 -7.70 -1.08 -2.34
C SER A 84 -6.55 -0.82 -3.29
N GLU A 85 -6.55 0.34 -3.90
CA GLU A 85 -5.45 0.82 -4.73
C GLU A 85 -4.16 0.91 -3.89
N GLN A 86 -3.06 0.44 -4.43
CA GLN A 86 -1.77 0.40 -3.73
C GLN A 86 -1.31 1.79 -3.27
N ALA A 87 -1.54 2.83 -4.08
CA ALA A 87 -1.19 4.20 -3.71
C ALA A 87 -2.00 4.69 -2.49
N LEU A 88 -3.28 4.33 -2.39
CA LEU A 88 -4.10 4.63 -1.23
C LEU A 88 -3.60 3.88 0.02
N VAL A 89 -3.22 2.62 -0.15
CA VAL A 89 -2.64 1.81 0.94
C VAL A 89 -1.35 2.44 1.45
N LEU A 90 -0.44 2.82 0.55
CA LEU A 90 0.82 3.48 0.92
C LEU A 90 0.58 4.82 1.63
N ALA A 91 -0.36 5.64 1.16
CA ALA A 91 -0.71 6.89 1.82
C ALA A 91 -1.25 6.67 3.26
N MET A 92 -2.09 5.65 3.48
CA MET A 92 -2.58 5.32 4.82
C MET A 92 -1.45 4.86 5.75
N ILE A 93 -0.53 4.07 5.24
CA ILE A 93 0.65 3.60 5.96
C ILE A 93 1.54 4.79 6.35
N GLU A 94 1.81 5.69 5.41
CA GLU A 94 2.63 6.87 5.62
C GLU A 94 2.03 7.80 6.68
N MET A 95 0.72 8.08 6.60
CA MET A 95 0.03 8.84 7.65
C MET A 95 0.20 8.20 9.04
N TYR A 96 0.12 6.88 9.13
CA TYR A 96 0.30 6.17 10.39
C TYR A 96 1.73 6.30 10.92
N PHE A 97 2.76 6.19 10.06
CA PHE A 97 4.15 6.40 10.43
C PHE A 97 4.44 7.81 10.95
N HIS A 98 3.74 8.80 10.40
CA HIS A 98 3.81 10.18 10.91
C HIS A 98 2.97 10.41 12.19
N GLY A 99 2.56 9.35 12.88
CA GLY A 99 1.88 9.41 14.16
C GLY A 99 0.37 9.72 14.10
N VAL A 100 -0.24 9.68 12.90
CA VAL A 100 -1.68 9.84 12.77
C VAL A 100 -2.38 8.56 13.26
N SER A 101 -3.31 8.69 14.22
CA SER A 101 -4.04 7.54 14.75
C SER A 101 -4.87 6.85 13.66
N THR A 102 -5.06 5.53 13.75
CA THR A 102 -5.81 4.75 12.76
C THR A 102 -7.25 5.26 12.55
N ARG A 103 -7.89 5.79 13.59
CA ARG A 103 -9.20 6.43 13.49
C ARG A 103 -9.15 7.72 12.68
N LYS A 104 -8.13 8.53 12.88
CA LYS A 104 -7.95 9.80 12.16
C LYS A 104 -7.58 9.55 10.70
N VAL A 105 -6.76 8.52 10.41
CA VAL A 105 -6.49 8.06 9.04
C VAL A 105 -7.79 7.67 8.33
N SER A 106 -8.66 6.91 8.99
CA SER A 106 -9.98 6.55 8.46
C SER A 106 -10.82 7.79 8.10
N THR A 107 -10.88 8.77 8.98
CA THR A 107 -11.61 10.03 8.75
C THR A 107 -11.02 10.84 7.58
N ILE A 108 -9.69 10.94 7.50
CA ILE A 108 -9.01 11.66 6.42
C ILE A 108 -9.29 11.01 5.07
N VAL A 109 -9.19 9.68 4.98
CA VAL A 109 -9.47 8.94 3.75
C VAL A 109 -10.91 9.10 3.31
N ASP A 110 -11.87 9.05 4.24
CA ASP A 110 -13.27 9.28 3.93
C ASP A 110 -13.51 10.68 3.36
N GLN A 111 -12.94 11.71 3.98
CA GLN A 111 -13.04 13.09 3.52
C GLN A 111 -12.36 13.36 2.16
N LEU A 112 -11.19 12.77 1.93
CA LEU A 112 -10.41 13.02 0.71
C LEU A 112 -10.88 12.19 -0.49
N CYS A 113 -11.22 10.93 -0.24
CA CYS A 113 -11.49 9.96 -1.30
C CYS A 113 -12.97 9.56 -1.39
N GLY A 114 -13.82 10.00 -0.44
CA GLY A 114 -15.22 9.57 -0.36
C GLY A 114 -15.34 8.04 -0.23
N THR A 115 -14.36 7.41 0.40
CA THR A 115 -14.31 5.95 0.55
C THR A 115 -14.11 5.59 2.02
N THR A 116 -14.98 4.74 2.56
CA THR A 116 -14.93 4.32 3.96
C THR A 116 -13.85 3.24 4.15
N VAL A 117 -12.87 3.52 5.00
CA VAL A 117 -11.88 2.55 5.46
C VAL A 117 -12.02 2.47 6.97
N SER A 118 -12.12 1.28 7.53
CA SER A 118 -12.23 1.13 8.99
C SER A 118 -10.85 1.26 9.66
N ALA A 119 -10.83 1.69 10.93
CA ALA A 119 -9.61 1.73 11.73
C ALA A 119 -8.95 0.34 11.86
N SER A 120 -9.76 -0.73 11.84
CA SER A 120 -9.28 -2.11 11.83
C SER A 120 -8.62 -2.51 10.51
N GLU A 121 -9.10 -2.01 9.36
CA GLU A 121 -8.43 -2.19 8.07
C GLU A 121 -7.07 -1.48 8.06
N VAL A 122 -6.99 -0.24 8.54
CA VAL A 122 -5.71 0.49 8.68
C VAL A 122 -4.76 -0.29 9.57
N SER A 123 -5.21 -0.76 10.74
CA SER A 123 -4.39 -1.60 11.63
C SER A 123 -3.97 -2.93 11.00
N ALA A 124 -4.78 -3.51 10.13
CA ALA A 124 -4.41 -4.75 9.42
C ALA A 124 -3.35 -4.49 8.32
N LEU A 125 -3.39 -3.31 7.69
CA LEU A 125 -2.38 -2.89 6.72
C LEU A 125 -1.02 -2.66 7.40
N THR A 126 -1.00 -1.97 8.54
CA THR A 126 0.25 -1.72 9.29
C THR A 126 0.87 -3.01 9.83
N ARG A 127 0.06 -3.97 10.30
CA ARG A 127 0.55 -5.28 10.73
C ARG A 127 1.24 -6.10 9.63
N LYS A 128 0.89 -5.89 8.36
CA LYS A 128 1.62 -6.56 7.26
C LYS A 128 3.08 -6.13 7.16
N LEU A 129 3.40 -4.93 7.68
CA LEU A 129 4.77 -4.42 7.74
C LEU A 129 5.56 -4.98 8.93
N ASP A 130 4.89 -5.49 9.96
CA ASP A 130 5.54 -5.99 11.17
C ASP A 130 6.58 -7.07 10.86
N ALA A 131 6.28 -7.96 9.93
CA ALA A 131 7.23 -9.00 9.50
C ALA A 131 8.49 -8.40 8.87
N THR A 132 8.33 -7.41 7.98
CA THR A 132 9.43 -6.71 7.32
C THR A 132 10.23 -5.88 8.32
N LEU A 133 9.53 -5.19 9.23
CA LEU A 133 10.15 -4.41 10.29
C LEU A 133 10.89 -5.29 11.30
N THR A 134 10.34 -6.46 11.64
CA THR A 134 10.99 -7.44 12.51
C THR A 134 12.27 -7.96 11.85
N ALA A 135 12.22 -8.40 10.61
CA ALA A 135 13.40 -8.84 9.88
C ALA A 135 14.46 -7.75 9.76
N TRP A 136 14.03 -6.49 9.52
CA TRP A 136 14.94 -5.35 9.50
C TRP A 136 15.55 -5.07 10.87
N ARG A 137 14.78 -5.14 11.95
CA ARG A 137 15.21 -4.91 13.33
C ARG A 137 16.18 -5.99 13.83
N GLU A 138 15.92 -7.24 13.47
CA GLU A 138 16.69 -8.41 13.91
C GLU A 138 17.93 -8.67 13.02
N ARG A 139 18.11 -7.90 11.93
CA ARG A 139 19.29 -8.06 11.08
C ARG A 139 20.57 -7.83 11.87
N ARG A 140 21.56 -8.66 11.64
CA ARG A 140 22.89 -8.48 12.24
C ARG A 140 23.62 -7.32 11.56
N LEU A 141 24.22 -6.44 12.37
CA LEU A 141 24.98 -5.28 11.90
C LEU A 141 26.52 -5.52 11.95
N VAL A 142 26.93 -6.72 12.32
CA VAL A 142 28.34 -7.07 12.53
C VAL A 142 29.17 -7.10 11.26
N ASP A 143 28.56 -7.24 10.08
CA ASP A 143 29.27 -7.32 8.81
C ASP A 143 29.56 -5.93 8.19
N THR A 144 29.13 -4.87 8.85
CA THR A 144 29.35 -3.49 8.38
C THR A 144 30.39 -2.82 9.27
N PRO A 145 31.59 -2.43 8.75
CA PRO A 145 32.56 -1.71 9.52
C PRO A 145 32.09 -0.27 9.77
N TYR A 146 31.95 0.10 11.03
CA TYR A 146 31.59 1.44 11.42
C TYR A 146 32.84 2.18 11.92
N ALA A 147 33.12 3.35 11.35
CA ALA A 147 34.25 4.18 11.75
C ALA A 147 33.96 4.99 13.01
N ALA A 148 32.70 5.29 13.28
CA ALA A 148 32.26 5.99 14.49
C ALA A 148 30.85 5.55 14.89
N LEU A 149 30.57 5.60 16.19
CA LEU A 149 29.23 5.37 16.75
C LEU A 149 28.85 6.61 17.59
N THR A 150 27.66 7.14 17.33
CA THR A 150 27.06 8.21 18.15
C THR A 150 25.81 7.67 18.79
N GLY A 151 25.68 7.78 20.12
CA GLY A 151 24.52 7.32 20.87
C GLY A 151 23.83 8.49 21.55
N ASP A 152 22.49 8.48 21.52
CA ASP A 152 21.63 9.39 22.26
C ASP A 152 20.54 8.60 22.99
N ALA A 153 20.10 9.08 24.15
CA ALA A 153 19.07 8.44 24.96
C ALA A 153 17.88 9.38 25.15
N HIS A 154 16.70 8.90 24.75
CA HIS A 154 15.44 9.62 24.94
C HIS A 154 14.52 8.85 25.88
N ILE A 155 13.86 9.55 26.80
CA ILE A 155 12.90 8.95 27.73
C ILE A 155 11.49 9.12 27.17
N GLU A 156 10.81 8.00 26.91
CA GLU A 156 9.43 7.96 26.45
C GLU A 156 8.50 7.29 27.48
N GLN A 157 7.25 7.75 27.49
CA GLN A 157 6.18 7.13 28.29
C GLN A 157 5.57 5.98 27.49
N VAL A 158 5.94 4.75 27.81
CA VAL A 158 5.47 3.55 27.11
C VAL A 158 4.44 2.81 27.96
N ARG A 159 3.28 2.48 27.37
CA ARG A 159 2.30 1.64 28.01
C ARG A 159 2.64 0.16 27.80
N ARG A 160 2.98 -0.53 28.90
CA ARG A 160 3.15 -2.01 28.94
C ARG A 160 2.24 -2.58 30.02
N GLU A 161 1.56 -3.67 29.70
CA GLU A 161 0.70 -4.40 30.67
C GLU A 161 -0.30 -3.51 31.42
N GLY A 162 -0.88 -2.53 30.73
CA GLY A 162 -1.86 -1.61 31.33
C GLY A 162 -1.25 -0.42 32.10
N HIS A 163 0.05 -0.43 32.40
CA HIS A 163 0.74 0.62 33.13
C HIS A 163 1.60 1.50 32.20
N VAL A 164 1.62 2.81 32.45
CA VAL A 164 2.51 3.74 31.75
C VAL A 164 3.80 3.85 32.57
N ARG A 165 4.93 3.54 31.93
CA ARG A 165 6.27 3.62 32.55
C ARG A 165 7.18 4.45 31.67
N ALA A 166 8.01 5.26 32.31
CA ALA A 166 9.13 5.92 31.65
C ALA A 166 10.13 4.86 31.19
N THR A 167 10.39 4.80 29.90
CA THR A 167 11.32 3.84 29.28
C THR A 167 12.37 4.63 28.51
N ALA A 168 13.63 4.35 28.75
CA ALA A 168 14.72 4.92 27.98
C ALA A 168 14.85 4.17 26.64
N ALA A 169 14.76 4.91 25.53
CA ALA A 169 15.10 4.44 24.19
C ALA A 169 16.52 4.93 23.86
N LEU A 170 17.45 4.01 23.64
CA LEU A 170 18.80 4.31 23.20
C LEU A 170 18.86 4.28 21.69
N TRP A 171 19.23 5.38 21.07
CA TRP A 171 19.49 5.51 19.64
C TRP A 171 20.99 5.47 19.40
N VAL A 172 21.45 4.53 18.57
CA VAL A 172 22.86 4.45 18.18
C VAL A 172 22.94 4.57 16.66
N VAL A 173 23.68 5.57 16.20
CA VAL A 173 23.95 5.81 14.78
C VAL A 173 25.39 5.42 14.49
N GLY A 174 25.55 4.48 13.56
CA GLY A 174 26.86 4.07 13.05
C GLY A 174 27.20 4.82 11.76
N VAL A 175 28.40 5.40 11.70
CA VAL A 175 28.94 6.06 10.51
C VAL A 175 29.90 5.11 9.83
N THR A 176 29.65 4.78 8.55
CA THR A 176 30.58 3.96 7.74
C THR A 176 31.72 4.83 7.18
N GLY A 177 32.90 4.28 7.05
CA GLY A 177 34.16 5.03 6.77
C GLY A 177 34.24 5.78 5.43
N THR A 178 33.26 5.66 4.56
CA THR A 178 33.17 6.38 3.28
C THR A 178 32.71 7.83 3.40
N MET A 179 32.28 8.28 4.58
CA MET A 179 31.72 9.63 4.82
C MET A 179 32.36 10.40 5.98
N LEU A 180 33.52 9.99 6.50
CA LEU A 180 34.20 10.81 7.50
C LEU A 180 34.88 12.00 6.79
N PRO A 181 34.54 13.26 7.16
CA PRO A 181 35.40 14.37 6.80
C PRO A 181 36.77 14.15 7.45
N PRO A 182 37.88 14.62 6.84
CA PRO A 182 39.21 14.48 7.40
C PRO A 182 39.22 15.05 8.84
N PRO A 183 39.96 14.40 9.76
CA PRO A 183 40.03 14.87 11.13
C PRO A 183 40.48 16.34 11.14
N LEU A 184 39.72 17.17 11.85
CA LEU A 184 40.09 18.57 12.07
C LEU A 184 41.52 18.56 12.66
N ALA A 185 42.45 19.11 11.90
CA ALA A 185 43.84 19.25 12.36
C ALA A 185 43.83 20.02 13.68
N THR A 186 44.19 19.34 14.75
CA THR A 186 44.44 20.01 16.06
C THR A 186 45.62 20.96 15.85
N ALA A 187 45.29 22.25 15.71
CA ALA A 187 46.31 23.29 15.81
C ALA A 187 46.93 23.21 17.21
N LYS A 188 48.27 23.07 17.21
CA LYS A 188 49.09 23.18 18.43
C LYS A 188 49.09 24.62 18.95
#